data_f1313e9e683b2c23f05b2360644d9055
#
_entry.id   f1313e9e683b2c23f05b2360644d9055
#
_cell.length_a   1.000
_cell.length_b   1.000
_cell.length_c   1.000
_cell.angle_alpha   90.00
_cell.angle_beta   90.00
_cell.angle_gamma   90.00
#
_symmetry.space_group_name_H-M   'P 1'
#
loop_
_entity.id
_entity.type
_entity.pdbx_description
1 polymer ?
#
loop_
_entity_poly.entity_id
_entity_poly.type
_entity_poly.pdbx_seq_one_letter_code
_entity_poly.pdbx_strand_id
1 'polypeptide(L)'
;MHYNQNHLLKLAKRYQNTRRSYLLVNPLQAKHLAVEPSESLRMMQTLGRKLYQHHPDAKLIIGFAETATAVALHSAMQFPEDVCFLHTTREKLDGSCLHFKEEHSHAVEQRLYLSGTLPETSEIILIDDEISTGKTIRNIVSQIRQELPAYQNAKFIAGSLINRVSDENLRILESDNIFCESLCKLEYTDYTAQVEHFQVSAPEEIPFSEQCPYKCVISRIQLPESRKLHTVQEYRTRYQEFAESLCAELLPELRNHKNLLVLGTEECMYPALILGELLEKQDYFVKCHATTRSPIGICQEETYPIREGFSLPSFYDPSRKTFIYNIDKNADTVLIITDSRQNTEQAMQNLSILFPDSDKILIKG
;
A
#
# COMPACT_ATOMS: atom_id res chain seq x y z
N MET A 1 -9.05 7.63 -18.19
CA MET A 1 -7.70 8.23 -18.26
C MET A 1 -6.75 7.12 -18.67
N HIS A 2 -5.81 7.35 -19.57
CA HIS A 2 -4.82 6.34 -19.95
C HIS A 2 -3.52 6.61 -19.20
N TYR A 3 -3.09 5.66 -18.37
CA TYR A 3 -1.83 5.74 -17.63
C TYR A 3 -0.72 5.12 -18.47
N ASN A 4 0.44 5.76 -18.48
CA ASN A 4 1.64 5.28 -19.18
C ASN A 4 2.84 5.26 -18.22
N GLN A 5 3.99 4.82 -18.71
CA GLN A 5 5.22 4.72 -17.94
C GLN A 5 5.61 6.03 -17.22
N ASN A 6 5.49 7.18 -17.90
CA ASN A 6 5.91 8.46 -17.31
C ASN A 6 5.03 8.88 -16.12
N HIS A 7 3.77 8.44 -16.08
CA HIS A 7 2.86 8.69 -14.97
C HIS A 7 3.12 7.76 -13.77
N LEU A 8 3.50 6.51 -14.03
CA LEU A 8 3.49 5.46 -13.01
C LEU A 8 4.88 5.04 -12.52
N LEU A 9 5.97 5.49 -13.20
CA LEU A 9 7.29 4.93 -12.93
C LEU A 9 8.36 6.00 -12.82
N LYS A 10 9.06 5.98 -11.68
CA LYS A 10 10.38 6.59 -11.49
C LYS A 10 11.33 5.56 -10.93
N LEU A 11 12.61 5.65 -11.30
CA LEU A 11 13.63 4.70 -10.85
C LEU A 11 14.33 5.21 -9.61
N ALA A 12 14.43 4.35 -8.59
CA ALA A 12 15.22 4.57 -7.40
C ALA A 12 16.17 3.39 -7.16
N LYS A 13 17.25 3.63 -6.45
CA LYS A 13 18.23 2.62 -6.03
C LYS A 13 17.89 2.14 -4.62
N ARG A 14 17.83 0.84 -4.41
CA ARG A 14 17.66 0.26 -3.07
C ARG A 14 18.92 0.47 -2.25
N TYR A 15 18.76 0.81 -0.98
CA TYR A 15 19.88 0.92 -0.07
C TYR A 15 20.31 -0.49 0.40
N GLN A 16 21.57 -0.81 0.22
CA GLN A 16 22.22 -2.07 0.66
C GLN A 16 21.57 -3.37 0.18
N ASN A 17 20.85 -3.34 -0.96
CA ASN A 17 20.28 -4.55 -1.54
C ASN A 17 21.04 -4.92 -2.83
N THR A 18 21.85 -6.01 -2.76
CA THR A 18 22.67 -6.48 -3.88
C THR A 18 21.92 -7.41 -4.84
N ARG A 19 20.78 -7.97 -4.46
CA ARG A 19 20.02 -8.90 -5.31
C ARG A 19 19.12 -8.19 -6.32
N ARG A 20 18.47 -7.12 -5.91
CA ARG A 20 17.71 -6.22 -6.78
C ARG A 20 18.07 -4.79 -6.39
N SER A 21 18.98 -4.19 -7.16
CA SER A 21 19.54 -2.87 -6.86
C SER A 21 18.56 -1.73 -7.05
N TYR A 22 17.52 -1.90 -7.85
CA TYR A 22 16.53 -0.87 -8.18
C TYR A 22 15.14 -1.14 -7.58
N LEU A 23 14.37 -0.07 -7.46
CA LEU A 23 12.96 -0.05 -7.11
C LEU A 23 12.20 0.83 -8.10
N LEU A 24 11.02 0.40 -8.51
CA LEU A 24 10.07 1.24 -9.23
C LEU A 24 9.25 2.04 -8.22
N VAL A 25 9.38 3.35 -8.26
CA VAL A 25 8.60 4.27 -7.43
C VAL A 25 7.43 4.78 -8.26
N ASN A 26 6.21 4.47 -7.83
CA ASN A 26 5.01 5.03 -8.43
C ASN A 26 4.66 6.36 -7.73
N PRO A 27 4.67 7.51 -8.46
CA PRO A 27 4.38 8.81 -7.87
C PRO A 27 2.95 8.97 -7.35
N LEU A 28 2.01 8.18 -7.87
CA LEU A 28 0.57 8.31 -7.57
C LEU A 28 0.10 7.34 -6.48
N GLN A 29 0.99 6.54 -5.88
CA GLN A 29 0.58 5.47 -4.97
C GLN A 29 0.48 5.91 -3.50
N ALA A 30 0.90 7.13 -3.15
CA ALA A 30 0.98 7.62 -1.77
C ALA A 30 1.85 6.75 -0.84
N LYS A 31 2.84 6.04 -1.40
CA LYS A 31 3.69 5.12 -0.62
C LYS A 31 5.09 5.66 -0.37
N HIS A 32 5.74 6.15 -1.42
CA HIS A 32 7.12 6.67 -1.36
C HIS A 32 7.17 8.17 -1.65
N LEU A 33 6.10 8.71 -2.20
CA LEU A 33 5.91 10.12 -2.52
C LEU A 33 4.53 10.56 -2.05
N ALA A 34 4.46 11.78 -1.52
CA ALA A 34 3.19 12.39 -1.18
C ALA A 34 2.42 12.76 -2.46
N VAL A 35 1.11 12.52 -2.47
CA VAL A 35 0.24 12.74 -3.63
C VAL A 35 -1.14 13.21 -3.17
N GLU A 36 -1.86 13.91 -4.03
CA GLU A 36 -3.26 14.25 -3.81
C GLU A 36 -4.11 12.97 -3.71
N PRO A 37 -4.91 12.80 -2.64
CA PRO A 37 -5.66 11.57 -2.44
C PRO A 37 -6.60 11.24 -3.60
N SER A 38 -7.26 12.24 -4.19
CA SER A 38 -8.16 12.06 -5.35
C SER A 38 -7.42 11.53 -6.60
N GLU A 39 -6.16 11.91 -6.82
CA GLU A 39 -5.34 11.37 -7.93
C GLU A 39 -4.96 9.92 -7.70
N SER A 40 -4.52 9.59 -6.46
CA SER A 40 -4.19 8.23 -6.06
C SER A 40 -5.40 7.30 -6.21
N LEU A 41 -6.54 7.67 -5.63
CA LEU A 41 -7.77 6.89 -5.70
C LEU A 41 -8.27 6.72 -7.15
N ARG A 42 -8.18 7.75 -7.99
CA ARG A 42 -8.55 7.67 -9.40
C ARG A 42 -7.71 6.66 -10.19
N MET A 43 -6.41 6.59 -9.90
CA MET A 43 -5.53 5.58 -10.50
C MET A 43 -5.96 4.17 -10.11
N MET A 44 -6.16 3.92 -8.81
CA MET A 44 -6.59 2.63 -8.27
C MET A 44 -7.98 2.24 -8.79
N GLN A 45 -8.91 3.19 -8.86
CA GLN A 45 -10.25 3.01 -9.44
C GLN A 45 -10.18 2.59 -10.91
N THR A 46 -9.26 3.16 -11.68
CA THR A 46 -9.09 2.83 -13.10
C THR A 46 -8.66 1.36 -13.27
N LEU A 47 -7.76 0.86 -12.41
CA LEU A 47 -7.40 -0.55 -12.37
C LEU A 47 -8.61 -1.42 -12.03
N GLY A 48 -9.32 -1.09 -10.95
CA GLY A 48 -10.49 -1.86 -10.49
C GLY A 48 -11.59 -1.94 -11.55
N ARG A 49 -11.91 -0.83 -12.21
CA ARG A 49 -12.90 -0.81 -13.32
C ARG A 49 -12.47 -1.67 -14.50
N LYS A 50 -11.19 -1.63 -14.88
CA LYS A 50 -10.66 -2.48 -15.93
C LYS A 50 -10.80 -3.97 -15.55
N LEU A 51 -10.39 -4.34 -14.33
CA LEU A 51 -10.51 -5.70 -13.85
C LEU A 51 -11.96 -6.17 -13.82
N TYR A 52 -12.89 -5.36 -13.32
CA TYR A 52 -14.30 -5.71 -13.27
C TYR A 52 -14.92 -5.86 -14.68
N GLN A 53 -14.54 -5.00 -15.62
CA GLN A 53 -15.03 -5.08 -17.00
C GLN A 53 -14.64 -6.38 -17.70
N HIS A 54 -13.44 -6.91 -17.41
CA HIS A 54 -12.94 -8.13 -18.05
C HIS A 54 -13.22 -9.41 -17.24
N HIS A 55 -13.44 -9.27 -15.92
CA HIS A 55 -13.60 -10.39 -14.98
C HIS A 55 -14.78 -10.15 -14.03
N PRO A 56 -16.00 -9.98 -14.55
CA PRO A 56 -17.17 -9.64 -13.73
C PRO A 56 -17.61 -10.79 -12.80
N ASP A 57 -17.21 -12.03 -13.10
CA ASP A 57 -17.60 -13.23 -12.36
C ASP A 57 -16.67 -13.54 -11.18
N ALA A 58 -15.58 -12.80 -11.01
CA ALA A 58 -14.68 -12.98 -9.89
C ALA A 58 -15.38 -12.65 -8.56
N LYS A 59 -15.30 -13.57 -7.58
CA LYS A 59 -15.90 -13.40 -6.26
C LYS A 59 -14.88 -13.29 -5.13
N LEU A 60 -13.60 -13.48 -5.43
CA LEU A 60 -12.51 -13.36 -4.47
C LEU A 60 -11.39 -12.50 -5.04
N ILE A 61 -11.02 -11.47 -4.28
CA ILE A 61 -9.90 -10.58 -4.60
C ILE A 61 -8.90 -10.61 -3.45
N ILE A 62 -7.63 -10.85 -3.76
CA ILE A 62 -6.54 -10.92 -2.78
C ILE A 62 -5.49 -9.86 -3.13
N GLY A 63 -5.25 -8.92 -2.22
CA GLY A 63 -4.19 -7.92 -2.34
C GLY A 63 -2.87 -8.39 -1.72
N PHE A 64 -1.74 -7.88 -2.21
CA PHE A 64 -0.43 -8.20 -1.65
C PHE A 64 0.15 -7.07 -0.81
N ALA A 65 0.57 -7.41 0.40
CA ALA A 65 1.32 -6.50 1.27
C ALA A 65 2.78 -6.39 0.80
N GLU A 66 3.43 -5.26 1.01
CA GLU A 66 2.96 -4.10 1.75
C GLU A 66 2.39 -3.03 0.83
N THR A 67 2.98 -2.84 -0.35
CA THR A 67 2.78 -1.71 -1.25
C THR A 67 1.44 -1.72 -1.95
N ALA A 68 0.85 -2.87 -2.19
CA ALA A 68 -0.40 -2.97 -2.94
C ALA A 68 -1.67 -3.00 -2.07
N THR A 69 -1.61 -2.87 -0.75
CA THR A 69 -2.80 -3.00 0.12
C THR A 69 -3.90 -2.01 -0.24
N ALA A 70 -3.58 -0.73 -0.37
CA ALA A 70 -4.56 0.29 -0.76
C ALA A 70 -4.98 0.16 -2.24
N VAL A 71 -4.04 -0.16 -3.13
CA VAL A 71 -4.32 -0.40 -4.56
C VAL A 71 -5.35 -1.50 -4.73
N ALA A 72 -5.14 -2.62 -4.04
CA ALA A 72 -6.00 -3.79 -4.14
C ALA A 72 -7.39 -3.52 -3.55
N LEU A 73 -7.44 -2.93 -2.35
CA LEU A 73 -8.72 -2.64 -1.70
C LEU A 73 -9.56 -1.64 -2.49
N HIS A 74 -8.95 -0.52 -2.96
CA HIS A 74 -9.71 0.45 -3.74
C HIS A 74 -10.13 -0.10 -5.12
N SER A 75 -9.32 -0.97 -5.72
CA SER A 75 -9.71 -1.70 -6.93
C SER A 75 -10.89 -2.64 -6.66
N ALA A 76 -10.88 -3.36 -5.54
CA ALA A 76 -11.99 -4.24 -5.13
C ALA A 76 -13.30 -3.47 -4.91
N MET A 77 -13.23 -2.21 -4.46
CA MET A 77 -14.41 -1.35 -4.31
C MET A 77 -15.16 -1.08 -5.64
N GLN A 78 -14.60 -1.43 -6.77
CA GLN A 78 -15.27 -1.31 -8.09
C GLN A 78 -16.11 -2.54 -8.45
N PHE A 79 -16.06 -3.59 -7.65
CA PHE A 79 -16.78 -4.84 -7.82
C PHE A 79 -18.13 -4.82 -7.08
N PRO A 80 -19.05 -5.78 -7.40
CA PRO A 80 -20.30 -5.95 -6.67
C PRO A 80 -20.12 -6.17 -5.16
N GLU A 81 -21.16 -5.88 -4.42
CA GLU A 81 -21.16 -5.86 -2.95
C GLU A 81 -20.89 -7.21 -2.30
N ASP A 82 -21.22 -8.31 -2.98
CA ASP A 82 -21.03 -9.69 -2.54
C ASP A 82 -19.62 -10.25 -2.81
N VAL A 83 -18.77 -9.52 -3.55
CA VAL A 83 -17.39 -9.91 -3.77
C VAL A 83 -16.60 -9.81 -2.47
N CYS A 84 -15.79 -10.82 -2.20
CA CYS A 84 -14.96 -10.89 -1.00
C CYS A 84 -13.55 -10.33 -1.26
N PHE A 85 -13.02 -9.63 -0.30
CA PHE A 85 -11.65 -9.11 -0.33
C PHE A 85 -10.90 -9.41 0.97
N LEU A 86 -9.60 -9.65 0.85
CA LEU A 86 -8.62 -9.63 1.93
C LEU A 86 -7.25 -9.33 1.33
N HIS A 87 -6.27 -8.99 2.17
CA HIS A 87 -4.89 -8.90 1.68
C HIS A 87 -3.93 -9.74 2.52
N THR A 88 -2.80 -10.12 1.93
CA THR A 88 -1.70 -10.72 2.66
C THR A 88 -1.12 -9.73 3.65
N THR A 89 -0.43 -10.24 4.66
CA THR A 89 0.23 -9.39 5.64
C THR A 89 1.59 -9.96 6.04
N ARG A 90 2.46 -9.10 6.48
CA ARG A 90 3.72 -9.48 7.14
C ARG A 90 3.59 -9.47 8.66
N GLU A 91 2.46 -9.02 9.19
CA GLU A 91 2.14 -9.07 10.61
C GLU A 91 1.70 -10.47 11.05
N LYS A 92 1.93 -10.78 12.32
CA LYS A 92 1.41 -12.00 12.95
C LYS A 92 0.08 -11.68 13.60
N LEU A 93 -0.96 -12.36 13.15
CA LEU A 93 -2.30 -12.32 13.74
C LEU A 93 -2.65 -13.70 14.29
N ASP A 94 -3.65 -13.76 15.14
CA ASP A 94 -4.22 -15.02 15.59
C ASP A 94 -5.07 -15.66 14.48
N GLY A 95 -4.97 -16.97 14.36
CA GLY A 95 -5.77 -17.75 13.41
C GLY A 95 -4.97 -18.56 12.40
N SER A 96 -5.69 -19.36 11.61
CA SER A 96 -5.11 -20.16 10.52
C SER A 96 -4.71 -19.26 9.34
N CYS A 97 -3.51 -19.48 8.80
CA CYS A 97 -3.04 -18.72 7.63
C CYS A 97 -2.24 -19.59 6.67
N LEU A 98 -2.29 -19.21 5.40
CA LEU A 98 -1.34 -19.69 4.40
C LEU A 98 -0.04 -18.88 4.51
N HIS A 99 1.09 -19.56 4.37
CA HIS A 99 2.41 -18.96 4.42
C HIS A 99 3.03 -18.90 3.03
N PHE A 100 3.25 -17.73 2.48
CA PHE A 100 3.89 -17.57 1.19
C PHE A 100 5.37 -17.23 1.37
N LYS A 101 6.24 -18.04 0.76
CA LYS A 101 7.69 -17.79 0.73
C LYS A 101 8.06 -17.01 -0.53
N GLU A 102 8.67 -15.87 -0.37
CA GLU A 102 9.30 -15.15 -1.47
C GLU A 102 10.69 -15.77 -1.74
N GLU A 103 10.94 -16.25 -2.97
CA GLU A 103 12.21 -16.92 -3.34
C GLU A 103 13.47 -16.06 -3.14
N HIS A 104 13.33 -14.75 -3.02
CA HIS A 104 14.45 -13.81 -3.10
C HIS A 104 14.66 -12.95 -1.86
N SER A 105 13.94 -13.21 -0.78
CA SER A 105 14.14 -12.45 0.45
C SER A 105 14.52 -13.37 1.61
N HIS A 106 15.52 -12.96 2.38
CA HIS A 106 15.67 -13.41 3.78
C HIS A 106 14.56 -12.82 4.64
N ALA A 107 13.56 -12.21 4.00
CA ALA A 107 12.53 -11.42 4.60
C ALA A 107 11.25 -12.24 4.73
N VAL A 108 10.70 -12.09 5.85
CA VAL A 108 9.35 -12.18 6.33
C VAL A 108 8.37 -12.85 5.36
N GLU A 109 7.98 -14.04 5.70
CA GLU A 109 6.85 -14.76 5.09
C GLU A 109 5.63 -13.84 4.98
N GLN A 110 5.04 -13.78 3.81
CA GLN A 110 3.71 -13.20 3.67
C GLN A 110 2.68 -14.23 4.18
N ARG A 111 1.68 -13.76 4.89
CA ARG A 111 0.60 -14.57 5.46
C ARG A 111 -0.72 -14.15 4.88
N LEU A 112 -1.57 -15.12 4.54
CA LEU A 112 -2.95 -14.88 4.18
C LEU A 112 -3.84 -15.55 5.23
N TYR A 113 -4.51 -14.75 6.04
CA TYR A 113 -5.37 -15.24 7.11
C TYR A 113 -6.75 -15.61 6.58
N LEU A 114 -7.04 -16.91 6.59
CA LEU A 114 -8.30 -17.46 6.12
C LEU A 114 -9.32 -17.44 7.27
N SER A 115 -10.05 -16.34 7.36
CA SER A 115 -11.16 -16.19 8.33
C SER A 115 -12.48 -16.21 7.59
N GLY A 116 -13.45 -16.96 8.10
CA GLY A 116 -14.78 -17.06 7.48
C GLY A 116 -14.85 -18.10 6.36
N THR A 117 -15.98 -18.09 5.65
CA THR A 117 -16.22 -19.00 4.52
C THR A 117 -15.77 -18.34 3.23
N LEU A 118 -14.80 -18.96 2.57
CA LEU A 118 -14.34 -18.50 1.26
C LEU A 118 -15.45 -18.68 0.21
N PRO A 119 -15.64 -17.69 -0.71
CA PRO A 119 -16.69 -17.77 -1.71
C PRO A 119 -16.41 -18.86 -2.74
N GLU A 120 -17.46 -19.52 -3.24
CA GLU A 120 -17.36 -20.34 -4.44
C GLU A 120 -17.15 -19.45 -5.66
N THR A 121 -16.05 -19.68 -6.39
CA THR A 121 -15.73 -18.91 -7.59
C THR A 121 -14.85 -19.70 -8.53
N SER A 122 -15.04 -19.48 -9.83
CA SER A 122 -14.15 -19.99 -10.88
C SER A 122 -13.03 -19.01 -11.26
N GLU A 123 -13.12 -17.75 -10.83
CA GLU A 123 -12.11 -16.73 -11.05
C GLU A 123 -11.70 -16.05 -9.75
N ILE A 124 -10.38 -15.90 -9.55
CA ILE A 124 -9.78 -15.22 -8.40
C ILE A 124 -8.83 -14.13 -8.91
N ILE A 125 -8.95 -12.94 -8.37
CA ILE A 125 -8.07 -11.81 -8.73
C ILE A 125 -7.01 -11.63 -7.64
N LEU A 126 -5.76 -11.58 -8.06
CA LEU A 126 -4.59 -11.28 -7.23
C LEU A 126 -4.08 -9.89 -7.63
N ILE A 127 -3.96 -8.95 -6.69
CA ILE A 127 -3.55 -7.58 -7.02
C ILE A 127 -2.23 -7.23 -6.33
N ASP A 128 -1.25 -6.84 -7.16
CA ASP A 128 0.04 -6.28 -6.73
C ASP A 128 0.25 -4.89 -7.36
N ASP A 129 1.21 -4.13 -6.88
CA ASP A 129 1.57 -2.84 -7.49
C ASP A 129 2.41 -3.03 -8.77
N GLU A 130 3.31 -4.00 -8.77
CA GLU A 130 4.18 -4.35 -9.91
C GLU A 130 4.28 -5.87 -10.10
N ILE A 131 4.09 -6.36 -11.31
CA ILE A 131 4.43 -7.73 -11.67
C ILE A 131 5.65 -7.71 -12.61
N SER A 132 6.79 -8.25 -12.14
CA SER A 132 8.04 -8.24 -12.90
C SER A 132 8.28 -9.52 -13.69
N THR A 133 8.47 -10.65 -13.02
CA THR A 133 8.70 -11.96 -13.65
C THR A 133 7.49 -12.88 -13.58
N GLY A 134 6.52 -12.59 -12.72
CA GLY A 134 5.38 -13.46 -12.44
C GLY A 134 5.67 -14.66 -11.54
N LYS A 135 6.93 -14.90 -11.16
CA LYS A 135 7.31 -16.06 -10.33
C LYS A 135 6.60 -16.06 -8.97
N THR A 136 6.56 -14.92 -8.29
CA THR A 136 5.87 -14.79 -7.00
C THR A 136 4.39 -15.14 -7.12
N ILE A 137 3.71 -14.60 -8.14
CA ILE A 137 2.29 -14.91 -8.42
C ILE A 137 2.10 -16.40 -8.65
N ARG A 138 2.94 -17.01 -9.49
CA ARG A 138 2.89 -18.44 -9.81
C ARG A 138 3.04 -19.31 -8.55
N ASN A 139 3.99 -18.97 -7.68
CA ASN A 139 4.21 -19.69 -6.42
C ASN A 139 3.01 -19.58 -5.50
N ILE A 140 2.43 -18.39 -5.36
CA ILE A 140 1.25 -18.15 -4.54
C ILE A 140 0.05 -18.93 -5.07
N VAL A 141 -0.20 -18.90 -6.38
CA VAL A 141 -1.28 -19.67 -7.02
C VAL A 141 -1.10 -21.18 -6.80
N SER A 142 0.15 -21.68 -6.94
CA SER A 142 0.45 -23.08 -6.66
C SER A 142 0.11 -23.48 -5.22
N GLN A 143 0.46 -22.63 -4.25
CA GLN A 143 0.15 -22.88 -2.84
C GLN A 143 -1.35 -22.77 -2.54
N ILE A 144 -2.04 -21.77 -3.11
CA ILE A 144 -3.51 -21.67 -2.98
C ILE A 144 -4.19 -22.93 -3.50
N ARG A 145 -3.79 -23.45 -4.66
CA ARG A 145 -4.36 -24.69 -5.22
C ARG A 145 -4.09 -25.92 -4.37
N GLN A 146 -2.92 -25.99 -3.77
CA GLN A 146 -2.52 -27.09 -2.89
C GLN A 146 -3.30 -27.10 -1.58
N GLU A 147 -3.43 -25.92 -0.94
CA GLU A 147 -4.02 -25.78 0.39
C GLU A 147 -5.55 -25.61 0.35
N LEU A 148 -6.10 -25.14 -0.77
CA LEU A 148 -7.52 -24.86 -0.98
C LEU A 148 -8.04 -25.64 -2.21
N PRO A 149 -8.39 -26.92 -2.07
CA PRO A 149 -8.81 -27.78 -3.19
C PRO A 149 -10.01 -27.23 -3.98
N ALA A 150 -10.87 -26.42 -3.36
CA ALA A 150 -11.99 -25.75 -4.03
C ALA A 150 -11.53 -24.84 -5.18
N TYR A 151 -10.29 -24.35 -5.13
CA TYR A 151 -9.72 -23.45 -6.15
C TYR A 151 -8.69 -24.11 -7.06
N GLN A 152 -8.60 -25.46 -7.04
CA GLN A 152 -7.62 -26.20 -7.84
C GLN A 152 -7.72 -25.87 -9.33
N ASN A 153 -8.93 -25.73 -9.85
CA ASN A 153 -9.21 -25.45 -11.27
C ASN A 153 -9.57 -23.98 -11.54
N ALA A 154 -9.50 -23.12 -10.53
CA ALA A 154 -9.83 -21.70 -10.70
C ALA A 154 -8.87 -21.02 -11.67
N LYS A 155 -9.40 -20.09 -12.44
CA LYS A 155 -8.64 -19.14 -13.24
C LYS A 155 -8.15 -18.01 -12.32
N PHE A 156 -6.88 -17.67 -12.42
CA PHE A 156 -6.30 -16.58 -11.65
C PHE A 156 -5.98 -15.38 -12.55
N ILE A 157 -6.33 -14.21 -12.08
CA ILE A 157 -6.05 -12.95 -12.74
C ILE A 157 -5.06 -12.15 -11.89
N ALA A 158 -3.87 -11.92 -12.42
CA ALA A 158 -2.86 -11.10 -11.79
C ALA A 158 -3.02 -9.63 -12.23
N GLY A 159 -3.70 -8.84 -11.41
CA GLY A 159 -3.92 -7.41 -11.62
C GLY A 159 -2.76 -6.57 -11.09
N SER A 160 -2.33 -5.52 -11.82
CA SER A 160 -1.29 -4.62 -11.32
C SER A 160 -1.36 -3.22 -11.95
N LEU A 161 -0.69 -2.26 -11.29
CA LEU A 161 -0.47 -0.94 -11.90
C LEU A 161 0.51 -1.06 -13.06
N ILE A 162 1.59 -1.81 -12.85
CA ILE A 162 2.66 -2.03 -13.84
C ILE A 162 2.88 -3.53 -14.03
N ASN A 163 2.84 -3.98 -15.29
CA ASN A 163 3.22 -5.33 -15.68
C ASN A 163 4.45 -5.28 -16.60
N ARG A 164 5.54 -5.96 -16.20
CA ARG A 164 6.80 -6.08 -16.96
C ARG A 164 7.15 -7.53 -17.27
N VAL A 165 6.19 -8.44 -17.13
CA VAL A 165 6.41 -9.86 -17.43
C VAL A 165 6.76 -10.01 -18.91
N SER A 166 7.84 -10.73 -19.21
CA SER A 166 8.23 -11.03 -20.59
C SER A 166 7.21 -11.92 -21.28
N ASP A 167 7.16 -11.89 -22.60
CA ASP A 167 6.21 -12.73 -23.37
C ASP A 167 6.42 -14.23 -23.13
N GLU A 168 7.66 -14.65 -22.88
CA GLU A 168 7.97 -16.04 -22.50
C GLU A 168 7.33 -16.40 -21.16
N ASN A 169 7.53 -15.56 -20.14
CA ASN A 169 6.95 -15.78 -18.82
C ASN A 169 5.40 -15.63 -18.83
N LEU A 170 4.83 -14.77 -19.67
CA LEU A 170 3.38 -14.69 -19.85
C LEU A 170 2.80 -16.02 -20.34
N ARG A 171 3.44 -16.65 -21.35
CA ARG A 171 3.01 -17.97 -21.85
C ARG A 171 3.09 -19.04 -20.75
N ILE A 172 4.11 -18.99 -19.89
CA ILE A 172 4.22 -19.91 -18.75
C ILE A 172 3.06 -19.68 -17.76
N LEU A 173 2.75 -18.43 -17.43
CA LEU A 173 1.63 -18.10 -16.55
C LEU A 173 0.29 -18.57 -17.17
N GLU A 174 0.07 -18.28 -18.43
CA GLU A 174 -1.14 -18.69 -19.16
C GLU A 174 -1.29 -20.23 -19.18
N SER A 175 -0.20 -20.98 -19.34
CA SER A 175 -0.24 -22.46 -19.26
C SER A 175 -0.62 -22.96 -17.86
N ASP A 176 -0.39 -22.15 -16.83
CA ASP A 176 -0.84 -22.42 -15.46
C ASP A 176 -2.23 -21.81 -15.16
N ASN A 177 -2.99 -21.40 -16.18
CA ASN A 177 -4.29 -20.73 -16.04
C ASN A 177 -4.22 -19.43 -15.19
N ILE A 178 -3.14 -18.65 -15.37
CA ILE A 178 -2.90 -17.36 -14.74
C ILE A 178 -2.76 -16.30 -15.83
N PHE A 179 -3.59 -15.27 -15.79
CA PHE A 179 -3.62 -14.19 -16.80
C PHE A 179 -3.26 -12.86 -16.15
N CYS A 180 -2.55 -12.01 -16.88
CA CYS A 180 -2.12 -10.71 -16.36
C CYS A 180 -2.95 -9.57 -16.94
N GLU A 181 -3.43 -8.68 -16.07
CA GLU A 181 -4.09 -7.43 -16.39
C GLU A 181 -3.39 -6.25 -15.71
N SER A 182 -3.18 -5.14 -16.40
CA SER A 182 -2.50 -3.99 -15.81
C SER A 182 -2.94 -2.66 -16.38
N LEU A 183 -2.67 -1.57 -15.67
CA LEU A 183 -2.84 -0.22 -16.23
C LEU A 183 -1.77 0.08 -17.28
N CYS A 184 -0.55 -0.34 -17.04
CA CYS A 184 0.58 -0.12 -17.92
C CYS A 184 1.37 -1.41 -18.13
N LYS A 185 1.43 -1.89 -19.38
CA LYS A 185 2.32 -2.98 -19.80
C LYS A 185 3.62 -2.37 -20.30
N LEU A 186 4.73 -2.83 -19.75
CA LEU A 186 6.08 -2.45 -20.16
C LEU A 186 6.84 -3.70 -20.65
N GLU A 187 7.82 -3.48 -21.48
CA GLU A 187 8.79 -4.52 -21.79
C GLU A 187 9.65 -4.82 -20.54
N TYR A 188 10.02 -6.08 -20.38
CA TYR A 188 10.95 -6.43 -19.30
C TYR A 188 12.28 -5.74 -19.52
N THR A 189 12.71 -4.97 -18.53
CA THR A 189 13.97 -4.27 -18.53
C THR A 189 14.64 -4.44 -17.18
N ASP A 190 15.90 -4.87 -17.16
CA ASP A 190 16.74 -4.79 -15.97
C ASP A 190 17.30 -3.38 -15.86
N TYR A 191 16.85 -2.66 -14.84
CA TYR A 191 17.24 -1.28 -14.59
C TYR A 191 18.53 -1.16 -13.75
N THR A 192 19.22 -2.26 -13.45
CA THR A 192 20.43 -2.25 -12.60
C THR A 192 21.46 -1.26 -13.12
N ALA A 193 21.83 -1.34 -14.39
CA ALA A 193 22.81 -0.42 -14.99
C ALA A 193 22.36 1.06 -14.95
N GLN A 194 21.04 1.30 -15.04
CA GLN A 194 20.51 2.66 -15.04
C GLN A 194 20.54 3.30 -13.66
N VAL A 195 20.59 2.54 -12.57
CA VAL A 195 20.65 3.08 -11.20
C VAL A 195 22.06 3.01 -10.59
N GLU A 196 23.01 2.32 -11.24
CA GLU A 196 24.37 2.16 -10.71
C GLU A 196 25.10 3.49 -10.52
N HIS A 197 24.90 4.45 -11.41
CA HIS A 197 25.57 5.75 -11.35
C HIS A 197 25.10 6.59 -10.14
N PHE A 198 23.90 6.37 -9.61
CA PHE A 198 23.42 7.13 -8.46
C PHE A 198 24.24 6.81 -7.21
N GLN A 199 24.87 7.86 -6.67
CA GLN A 199 25.53 7.79 -5.37
C GLN A 199 24.49 8.02 -4.28
N VAL A 200 24.13 6.96 -3.56
CA VAL A 200 23.06 7.01 -2.58
C VAL A 200 23.58 6.90 -1.15
N SER A 201 22.98 7.66 -0.24
CA SER A 201 23.16 7.56 1.20
C SER A 201 22.00 6.77 1.86
N ALA A 202 22.23 6.38 3.12
CA ALA A 202 21.16 5.82 3.96
C ALA A 202 20.08 6.87 4.25
N PRO A 203 18.82 6.44 4.49
CA PRO A 203 17.86 7.28 5.21
C PRO A 203 18.41 7.72 6.57
N GLU A 204 18.17 8.97 6.93
CA GLU A 204 18.62 9.54 8.20
C GLU A 204 17.93 8.86 9.38
N GLU A 205 18.68 8.50 10.41
CA GLU A 205 18.12 7.93 11.63
C GLU A 205 17.67 9.05 12.56
N ILE A 206 16.37 9.11 12.86
CA ILE A 206 15.81 10.15 13.72
C ILE A 206 16.13 9.79 15.17
N PRO A 207 16.83 10.68 15.92
CA PRO A 207 17.07 10.45 17.32
C PRO A 207 15.76 10.47 18.12
N PHE A 208 15.68 9.65 19.15
CA PHE A 208 14.54 9.69 20.07
C PHE A 208 14.47 11.02 20.83
N SER A 209 13.26 11.59 20.92
CA SER A 209 13.00 12.78 21.74
C SER A 209 11.65 12.65 22.45
N GLU A 210 11.64 12.83 23.75
CA GLU A 210 10.41 12.78 24.57
C GLU A 210 9.57 14.08 24.50
N GLN A 211 10.01 15.10 23.76
CA GLN A 211 9.45 16.46 23.85
C GLN A 211 8.58 16.88 22.67
N CYS A 212 8.13 15.97 21.82
CA CYS A 212 7.29 16.33 20.68
C CYS A 212 5.81 16.09 20.99
N PRO A 213 5.02 17.11 21.33
CA PRO A 213 3.62 16.94 21.67
C PRO A 213 2.80 16.50 20.43
N TYR A 214 1.86 15.64 20.66
CA TYR A 214 0.83 15.26 19.70
C TYR A 214 -0.47 14.95 20.42
N LYS A 215 -1.59 15.09 19.69
CA LYS A 215 -2.91 14.67 20.16
C LYS A 215 -3.17 13.22 19.73
N CYS A 216 -3.81 12.43 20.56
CA CYS A 216 -4.26 11.10 20.20
C CYS A 216 -5.80 11.08 20.18
N VAL A 217 -6.35 10.66 19.05
CA VAL A 217 -7.79 10.44 18.85
C VAL A 217 -8.02 8.95 18.65
N ILE A 218 -8.91 8.36 19.45
CA ILE A 218 -9.38 7.00 19.23
C ILE A 218 -10.68 7.11 18.44
N SER A 219 -10.68 6.56 17.23
CA SER A 219 -11.87 6.58 16.39
C SER A 219 -13.01 5.83 17.05
N ARG A 220 -14.21 6.40 16.99
CA ARG A 220 -15.44 5.73 17.45
C ARG A 220 -15.83 4.57 16.52
N ILE A 221 -15.46 4.66 15.27
CA ILE A 221 -15.69 3.62 14.26
C ILE A 221 -14.41 2.85 14.08
N GLN A 222 -14.43 1.57 14.42
CA GLN A 222 -13.27 0.71 14.21
C GLN A 222 -13.06 0.44 12.72
N LEU A 223 -11.82 0.55 12.28
CA LEU A 223 -11.41 0.12 10.94
C LEU A 223 -11.69 -1.38 10.76
N PRO A 224 -12.21 -1.78 9.59
CA PRO A 224 -12.30 -3.20 9.27
C PRO A 224 -10.89 -3.80 9.20
N GLU A 225 -10.73 -5.00 9.73
CA GLU A 225 -9.47 -5.74 9.66
C GLU A 225 -9.25 -6.25 8.23
N SER A 226 -8.59 -5.46 7.39
CA SER A 226 -8.42 -5.76 5.96
C SER A 226 -7.50 -6.97 5.66
N ARG A 227 -6.86 -7.51 6.69
CA ARG A 227 -6.12 -8.78 6.64
C ARG A 227 -7.04 -10.00 6.76
N LYS A 228 -8.33 -9.78 7.04
CA LYS A 228 -9.36 -10.81 7.14
C LYS A 228 -10.38 -10.68 6.01
N LEU A 229 -11.07 -11.76 5.73
CA LEU A 229 -12.07 -11.82 4.68
C LEU A 229 -13.33 -11.03 5.07
N HIS A 230 -13.67 -10.04 4.24
CA HIS A 230 -14.93 -9.30 4.31
C HIS A 230 -15.46 -9.06 2.90
N THR A 231 -16.76 -8.79 2.79
CA THR A 231 -17.36 -8.39 1.52
C THR A 231 -17.01 -6.94 1.16
N VAL A 232 -17.09 -6.60 -0.13
CA VAL A 232 -16.94 -5.24 -0.61
C VAL A 232 -17.96 -4.31 0.06
N GLN A 233 -19.20 -4.80 0.31
CA GLN A 233 -20.22 -4.04 1.01
C GLN A 233 -19.76 -3.67 2.43
N GLU A 234 -19.27 -4.65 3.20
CA GLU A 234 -18.80 -4.41 4.57
C GLU A 234 -17.64 -3.41 4.61
N TYR A 235 -16.68 -3.54 3.69
CA TYR A 235 -15.58 -2.58 3.58
C TYR A 235 -16.06 -1.19 3.21
N ARG A 236 -16.92 -1.08 2.18
CA ARG A 236 -17.46 0.21 1.72
C ARG A 236 -18.18 0.93 2.84
N THR A 237 -19.09 0.26 3.53
CA THR A 237 -19.86 0.84 4.64
C THR A 237 -18.95 1.31 5.76
N ARG A 238 -18.07 0.43 6.26
CA ARG A 238 -17.24 0.74 7.43
C ARG A 238 -16.19 1.81 7.14
N TYR A 239 -15.57 1.81 5.97
CA TYR A 239 -14.60 2.85 5.62
C TYR A 239 -15.28 4.19 5.37
N GLN A 240 -16.47 4.21 4.81
CA GLN A 240 -17.24 5.44 4.64
C GLN A 240 -17.64 6.01 6.01
N GLU A 241 -18.23 5.21 6.89
CA GLU A 241 -18.60 5.62 8.25
C GLU A 241 -17.38 6.12 9.04
N PHE A 242 -16.26 5.42 8.96
CA PHE A 242 -15.00 5.84 9.59
C PHE A 242 -14.57 7.22 9.10
N ALA A 243 -14.46 7.40 7.80
CA ALA A 243 -13.96 8.64 7.22
C ALA A 243 -14.90 9.83 7.45
N GLU A 244 -16.22 9.64 7.34
CA GLU A 244 -17.24 10.67 7.59
C GLU A 244 -17.26 11.09 9.07
N SER A 245 -17.27 10.11 9.99
CA SER A 245 -17.24 10.37 11.43
C SER A 245 -15.98 11.12 11.85
N LEU A 246 -14.84 10.67 11.36
CA LEU A 246 -13.55 11.27 11.69
C LEU A 246 -13.41 12.67 11.06
N CYS A 247 -13.81 12.85 9.81
CA CYS A 247 -13.84 14.16 9.16
C CYS A 247 -14.66 15.16 9.97
N ALA A 248 -15.87 14.78 10.38
CA ALA A 248 -16.74 15.65 11.20
C ALA A 248 -16.11 16.01 12.55
N GLU A 249 -15.39 15.09 13.19
CA GLU A 249 -14.68 15.31 14.44
C GLU A 249 -13.48 16.26 14.28
N LEU A 250 -12.76 16.16 13.17
CA LEU A 250 -11.54 16.93 12.90
C LEU A 250 -11.82 18.36 12.39
N LEU A 251 -12.89 18.57 11.63
CA LEU A 251 -13.19 19.88 11.00
C LEU A 251 -13.15 21.07 11.97
N PRO A 252 -13.65 21.01 13.22
CA PRO A 252 -13.54 22.12 14.16
C PRO A 252 -12.09 22.47 14.53
N GLU A 253 -11.21 21.50 14.57
CA GLU A 253 -9.79 21.68 14.93
C GLU A 253 -8.99 22.21 13.75
N LEU A 254 -9.39 21.84 12.53
CA LEU A 254 -8.68 22.21 11.28
C LEU A 254 -9.06 23.59 10.74
N ARG A 255 -9.97 24.34 11.40
CA ARG A 255 -10.54 25.61 10.87
C ARG A 255 -9.50 26.65 10.43
N ASN A 256 -8.37 26.71 11.11
CA ASN A 256 -7.30 27.68 10.82
C ASN A 256 -6.17 27.11 9.98
N HIS A 257 -6.28 25.86 9.54
CA HIS A 257 -5.28 25.15 8.76
C HIS A 257 -5.74 25.02 7.30
N LYS A 258 -4.80 24.96 6.39
CA LYS A 258 -5.10 24.80 4.95
C LYS A 258 -4.36 23.62 4.33
N ASN A 259 -3.13 23.39 4.75
CA ASN A 259 -2.26 22.37 4.18
C ASN A 259 -2.24 21.16 5.13
N LEU A 260 -2.73 20.03 4.67
CA LEU A 260 -2.85 18.82 5.47
C LEU A 260 -2.00 17.69 4.86
N LEU A 261 -1.26 17.01 5.71
CA LEU A 261 -0.60 15.75 5.37
C LEU A 261 -1.29 14.60 6.11
N VAL A 262 -1.84 13.64 5.37
CA VAL A 262 -2.48 12.46 5.94
C VAL A 262 -1.60 11.24 5.71
N LEU A 263 -1.08 10.67 6.79
CA LEU A 263 -0.14 9.56 6.76
C LEU A 263 -0.83 8.25 7.14
N GLY A 264 -0.71 7.23 6.28
CA GLY A 264 -0.98 5.85 6.65
C GLY A 264 0.27 5.18 7.22
N THR A 265 0.10 4.17 8.06
CA THR A 265 1.22 3.40 8.60
C THR A 265 1.35 2.05 7.91
N GLU A 266 2.49 1.82 7.23
CA GLU A 266 2.85 0.56 6.56
C GLU A 266 1.72 -0.04 5.68
N GLU A 267 1.00 -1.07 6.14
CA GLU A 267 -0.11 -1.70 5.43
C GLU A 267 -1.42 -0.88 5.52
N CYS A 268 -1.56 0.00 6.53
CA CYS A 268 -2.75 0.80 6.80
C CYS A 268 -2.75 2.10 5.97
N MET A 269 -2.75 2.01 4.64
CA MET A 269 -2.71 3.16 3.74
C MET A 269 -4.10 3.67 3.34
N TYR A 270 -5.04 2.76 3.12
CA TYR A 270 -6.34 3.08 2.53
C TYR A 270 -7.17 4.06 3.36
N PRO A 271 -7.25 3.95 4.70
CA PRO A 271 -7.99 4.94 5.52
C PRO A 271 -7.48 6.36 5.38
N ALA A 272 -6.14 6.53 5.18
CA ALA A 272 -5.55 7.85 4.97
C ALA A 272 -6.01 8.47 3.64
N LEU A 273 -6.09 7.67 2.58
CA LEU A 273 -6.55 8.13 1.26
C LEU A 273 -8.02 8.58 1.27
N ILE A 274 -8.91 7.79 1.90
CA ILE A 274 -10.35 8.13 1.91
C ILE A 274 -10.65 9.32 2.82
N LEU A 275 -9.99 9.44 3.98
CA LEU A 275 -10.10 10.63 4.81
C LEU A 275 -9.55 11.86 4.07
N GLY A 276 -8.39 11.71 3.42
CA GLY A 276 -7.78 12.78 2.64
C GLY A 276 -8.70 13.27 1.53
N GLU A 277 -9.35 12.38 0.78
CA GLU A 277 -10.31 12.75 -0.26
C GLU A 277 -11.52 13.51 0.29
N LEU A 278 -12.03 13.13 1.48
CA LEU A 278 -13.10 13.88 2.12
C LEU A 278 -12.65 15.27 2.55
N LEU A 279 -11.43 15.42 3.05
CA LEU A 279 -10.86 16.72 3.42
C LEU A 279 -10.60 17.59 2.19
N GLU A 280 -10.15 17.02 1.05
CA GLU A 280 -10.09 17.75 -0.23
C GLU A 280 -11.46 18.32 -0.62
N LYS A 281 -12.54 17.54 -0.45
CA LYS A 281 -13.92 17.98 -0.72
C LYS A 281 -14.42 19.08 0.24
N GLN A 282 -13.69 19.35 1.32
CA GLN A 282 -13.91 20.47 2.26
C GLN A 282 -12.94 21.64 2.00
N ASP A 283 -12.38 21.73 0.79
CA ASP A 283 -11.49 22.81 0.34
C ASP A 283 -10.16 22.92 1.10
N TYR A 284 -9.63 21.79 1.66
CA TYR A 284 -8.26 21.69 2.15
C TYR A 284 -7.30 21.27 1.04
N PHE A 285 -6.06 21.75 1.12
CA PHE A 285 -4.94 21.24 0.33
C PHE A 285 -4.39 20.00 1.02
N VAL A 286 -4.65 18.82 0.48
CA VAL A 286 -4.32 17.56 1.13
C VAL A 286 -3.28 16.79 0.32
N LYS A 287 -2.26 16.29 1.01
CA LYS A 287 -1.37 15.25 0.48
C LYS A 287 -1.52 14.02 1.35
N CYS A 288 -1.56 12.84 0.72
CA CYS A 288 -1.48 11.56 1.39
C CYS A 288 -0.12 10.92 1.18
N HIS A 289 0.37 10.23 2.21
CA HIS A 289 1.63 9.52 2.20
C HIS A 289 1.57 8.32 3.15
N ALA A 290 2.62 7.47 3.16
CA ALA A 290 2.69 6.36 4.10
C ALA A 290 4.12 6.08 4.56
N THR A 291 4.25 5.48 5.74
CA THR A 291 5.50 4.82 6.13
C THR A 291 5.66 3.50 5.36
N THR A 292 6.90 3.04 5.21
CA THR A 292 7.21 1.83 4.43
C THR A 292 8.37 1.05 5.03
N ARG A 293 8.42 -0.26 4.76
CA ARG A 293 9.53 -1.14 5.14
C ARG A 293 10.64 -1.18 4.09
N SER A 294 10.46 -0.53 2.94
CA SER A 294 11.41 -0.56 1.84
C SER A 294 12.55 0.44 2.06
N PRO A 295 13.80 0.00 2.29
CA PRO A 295 14.94 0.90 2.40
C PRO A 295 15.35 1.37 0.99
N ILE A 296 15.12 2.66 0.71
CA ILE A 296 15.50 3.31 -0.56
C ILE A 296 16.67 4.25 -0.29
N GLY A 297 17.66 4.23 -1.17
CA GLY A 297 18.78 5.14 -1.08
C GLY A 297 18.36 6.58 -1.39
N ILE A 298 18.99 7.54 -0.73
CA ILE A 298 18.75 8.96 -0.90
C ILE A 298 19.78 9.54 -1.85
N CYS A 299 19.36 10.30 -2.86
CA CYS A 299 20.26 10.96 -3.80
C CYS A 299 19.75 12.36 -4.15
N GLN A 300 20.67 13.33 -4.25
CA GLN A 300 20.34 14.73 -4.52
C GLN A 300 20.28 15.07 -6.01
N GLU A 301 20.54 14.12 -6.91
CA GLU A 301 20.45 14.34 -8.35
C GLU A 301 19.01 14.71 -8.77
N GLU A 302 18.87 15.64 -9.70
CA GLU A 302 17.57 16.22 -10.08
C GLU A 302 16.58 15.20 -10.61
N THR A 303 17.07 14.20 -11.33
CA THR A 303 16.24 13.14 -11.93
C THR A 303 15.85 12.04 -10.95
N TYR A 304 16.47 12.01 -9.76
CA TYR A 304 16.23 10.97 -8.78
C TYR A 304 14.99 11.27 -7.92
N PRO A 305 14.09 10.30 -7.72
CA PRO A 305 12.79 10.57 -7.09
C PRO A 305 12.85 10.74 -5.56
N ILE A 306 13.86 10.22 -4.87
CA ILE A 306 13.93 10.16 -3.41
C ILE A 306 15.12 10.98 -2.92
N ARG A 307 14.85 12.23 -2.55
CA ARG A 307 15.88 13.20 -2.14
C ARG A 307 16.02 13.35 -0.64
N GLU A 308 15.02 12.93 0.11
CA GLU A 308 14.99 12.94 1.56
C GLU A 308 14.40 11.64 2.06
N GLY A 309 14.88 11.15 3.19
CA GLY A 309 14.34 9.93 3.79
C GLY A 309 14.81 9.75 5.21
N PHE A 310 13.91 9.25 6.03
CA PHE A 310 14.09 9.06 7.46
C PHE A 310 13.76 7.64 7.87
N SER A 311 14.51 7.13 8.84
CA SER A 311 14.31 5.84 9.47
C SER A 311 13.76 6.05 10.87
N LEU A 312 12.68 5.34 11.20
CA LEU A 312 12.00 5.42 12.50
C LEU A 312 11.52 4.01 12.93
N PRO A 313 11.19 3.81 14.22
CA PRO A 313 10.56 2.57 14.67
C PRO A 313 9.23 2.33 13.97
N SER A 314 8.89 1.07 13.73
CA SER A 314 7.59 0.69 13.17
C SER A 314 6.47 0.95 14.18
N PHE A 315 5.30 1.33 13.68
CA PHE A 315 4.07 1.44 14.48
C PHE A 315 3.53 0.07 14.94
N TYR A 316 3.97 -1.03 14.32
CA TYR A 316 3.51 -2.39 14.61
C TYR A 316 4.51 -3.20 15.43
N ASP A 317 5.80 -2.90 15.32
CA ASP A 317 6.88 -3.59 16.01
C ASP A 317 8.02 -2.60 16.28
N PRO A 318 8.19 -2.09 17.51
CA PRO A 318 9.21 -1.10 17.83
C PRO A 318 10.65 -1.57 17.56
N SER A 319 10.90 -2.89 17.51
CA SER A 319 12.21 -3.45 17.17
C SER A 319 12.54 -3.40 15.70
N ARG A 320 11.54 -3.14 14.83
CA ARG A 320 11.66 -3.07 13.39
C ARG A 320 11.79 -1.63 12.91
N LYS A 321 12.70 -1.37 11.97
CA LYS A 321 12.80 -0.09 11.28
C LYS A 321 11.75 0.01 10.17
N THR A 322 11.17 1.19 10.05
CA THR A 322 10.35 1.65 8.92
C THR A 322 10.89 2.97 8.41
N PHE A 323 10.43 3.42 7.26
CA PHE A 323 10.98 4.58 6.57
C PHE A 323 9.85 5.50 6.12
N ILE A 324 10.16 6.79 5.99
CA ILE A 324 9.33 7.78 5.31
C ILE A 324 10.22 8.65 4.43
N TYR A 325 9.72 9.04 3.27
CA TYR A 325 10.52 9.72 2.24
C TYR A 325 9.85 11.01 1.80
N ASN A 326 10.64 12.00 1.35
CA ASN A 326 10.17 13.25 0.73
C ASN A 326 8.93 13.84 1.43
N ILE A 327 9.02 14.06 2.73
CA ILE A 327 7.90 14.58 3.54
C ILE A 327 7.55 16.01 3.16
N ASP A 328 6.26 16.32 3.19
CA ASP A 328 5.80 17.72 3.03
C ASP A 328 5.90 18.46 4.36
N LYS A 329 6.96 19.28 4.51
CA LYS A 329 7.22 20.09 5.70
C LYS A 329 6.35 21.34 5.80
N ASN A 330 5.56 21.65 4.77
CA ASN A 330 4.67 22.82 4.76
C ASN A 330 3.26 22.48 5.26
N ALA A 331 3.03 21.28 5.74
CA ALA A 331 1.74 20.91 6.31
C ALA A 331 1.47 21.66 7.62
N ASP A 332 0.32 22.31 7.73
CA ASP A 332 -0.14 22.94 8.98
C ASP A 332 -0.50 21.87 10.02
N THR A 333 -1.06 20.75 9.54
CA THR A 333 -1.42 19.60 10.36
C THR A 333 -1.00 18.29 9.69
N VAL A 334 -0.46 17.38 10.50
CA VAL A 334 -0.17 16.00 10.13
C VAL A 334 -1.12 15.07 10.85
N LEU A 335 -1.95 14.37 10.08
CA LEU A 335 -2.89 13.34 10.56
C LEU A 335 -2.25 11.97 10.33
N ILE A 336 -2.02 11.19 11.37
CA ILE A 336 -1.41 9.87 11.28
C ILE A 336 -2.46 8.81 11.61
N ILE A 337 -2.75 7.90 10.67
CA ILE A 337 -3.75 6.85 10.84
C ILE A 337 -3.05 5.50 10.96
N THR A 338 -3.40 4.76 12.01
CA THR A 338 -2.89 3.42 12.27
C THR A 338 -3.97 2.48 12.79
N ASP A 339 -3.94 1.24 12.34
CA ASP A 339 -4.72 0.11 12.89
C ASP A 339 -3.89 -0.73 13.88
N SER A 340 -2.69 -0.24 14.24
CA SER A 340 -1.82 -0.93 15.20
C SER A 340 -2.41 -0.94 16.60
N ARG A 341 -2.44 -2.14 17.21
CA ARG A 341 -2.81 -2.35 18.61
C ARG A 341 -1.63 -2.25 19.56
N GLN A 342 -0.42 -2.03 19.04
CA GLN A 342 0.80 -1.94 19.82
C GLN A 342 0.97 -0.56 20.46
N ASN A 343 1.98 -0.45 21.34
CA ASN A 343 2.41 0.87 21.81
C ASN A 343 3.09 1.63 20.66
N THR A 344 2.45 2.66 20.18
CA THR A 344 2.90 3.48 19.05
C THR A 344 3.67 4.73 19.49
N GLU A 345 3.90 4.93 20.78
CA GLU A 345 4.44 6.16 21.34
C GLU A 345 5.82 6.50 20.77
N GLN A 346 6.75 5.55 20.78
CA GLN A 346 8.10 5.77 20.25
C GLN A 346 8.09 6.12 18.77
N ALA A 347 7.32 5.40 17.96
CA ALA A 347 7.19 5.69 16.53
C ALA A 347 6.59 7.08 16.28
N MET A 348 5.57 7.45 17.07
CA MET A 348 4.90 8.73 16.97
C MET A 348 5.81 9.89 17.39
N GLN A 349 6.56 9.75 18.47
CA GLN A 349 7.53 10.75 18.93
C GLN A 349 8.63 10.99 17.88
N ASN A 350 9.24 9.93 17.35
CA ASN A 350 10.23 10.05 16.28
C ASN A 350 9.62 10.74 15.03
N LEU A 351 8.44 10.33 14.59
CA LEU A 351 7.78 10.96 13.46
C LEU A 351 7.48 12.44 13.71
N SER A 352 7.08 12.79 14.94
CA SER A 352 6.75 14.17 15.33
C SER A 352 7.91 15.15 15.22
N ILE A 353 9.14 14.67 15.36
CA ILE A 353 10.37 15.50 15.20
C ILE A 353 10.48 16.04 13.77
N LEU A 354 9.99 15.30 12.79
CA LEU A 354 10.04 15.71 11.38
C LEU A 354 9.13 16.90 11.06
N PHE A 355 8.18 17.19 11.95
CA PHE A 355 7.16 18.23 11.76
C PHE A 355 7.11 19.19 12.96
N PRO A 356 8.19 19.95 13.22
CA PRO A 356 8.29 20.77 14.44
C PRO A 356 7.21 21.86 14.52
N ASP A 357 6.83 22.42 13.37
CA ASP A 357 5.91 23.57 13.27
C ASP A 357 4.45 23.14 12.97
N SER A 358 4.19 21.85 12.76
CA SER A 358 2.85 21.34 12.45
C SER A 358 2.13 20.85 13.70
N ASP A 359 0.82 20.93 13.71
CA ASP A 359 -0.01 20.16 14.64
C ASP A 359 0.01 18.69 14.24
N LYS A 360 0.04 17.79 15.22
CA LYS A 360 0.13 16.33 15.00
C LYS A 360 -1.00 15.63 15.71
N ILE A 361 -1.75 14.82 14.96
CA ILE A 361 -2.88 14.06 15.48
C ILE A 361 -2.69 12.59 15.09
N LEU A 362 -2.47 11.73 16.11
CA LEU A 362 -2.49 10.28 15.94
C LEU A 362 -3.92 9.78 16.03
N ILE A 363 -4.37 9.06 15.02
CA ILE A 363 -5.69 8.46 14.91
C ILE A 363 -5.54 6.95 14.98
N LYS A 364 -6.13 6.33 16.00
CA LYS A 364 -6.20 4.88 16.15
C LYS A 364 -7.59 4.39 15.73
N GLY A 365 -7.62 3.50 14.73
CA GLY A 365 -8.83 2.93 14.16
C GLY A 365 -9.15 1.52 14.67
#